data_0c2764e1d18249a7da38ef0b47b8f016
#
_entry.id   0c2764e1d18249a7da38ef0b47b8f016
#
_cell.length_a   1.000
_cell.length_b   1.000
_cell.length_c   1.000
_cell.angle_alpha   90.00
_cell.angle_beta   90.00
_cell.angle_gamma   90.00
#
_symmetry.space_group_name_H-M   'P 1'
#
loop_
_entity.id
_entity.type
_entity.pdbx_description
1 polymer ?
#
loop_
_entity_poly.entity_id
_entity_poly.type
_entity_poly.pdbx_seq_one_letter_code
_entity_poly.pdbx_strand_id
1 'polypeptide(L)'
;MAVFVRKRGTKMVKAEHVNPFILSVCTVVKDVCKMDLKIGKPGVKKEEYPDDASIIELGIVGGLSGKVILNMEHPAALEIISKMMMQPVNTIDEIGQSAISELGNMIAGNAATVFASNNILIDITPPGYYDGSSYQGQGNQMLSIPFCSDAGSISVDIFIAE
;
A
#
# COMPACT_ATOMS: atom_id res chain seq x y z
N MET A 1 -17.05 -4.25 -4.93
CA MET A 1 -16.41 -4.95 -6.06
C MET A 1 -15.67 -6.17 -5.51
N ALA A 2 -15.99 -7.34 -6.01
CA ALA A 2 -15.33 -8.56 -5.58
C ALA A 2 -14.05 -8.77 -6.40
N VAL A 3 -12.92 -8.91 -5.71
CA VAL A 3 -11.65 -9.21 -6.37
C VAL A 3 -11.23 -10.62 -5.96
N PHE A 4 -11.31 -11.55 -6.90
CA PHE A 4 -10.80 -12.90 -6.72
C PHE A 4 -9.67 -13.10 -7.72
N VAL A 5 -8.48 -13.38 -7.21
CA VAL A 5 -7.34 -13.72 -8.07
C VAL A 5 -6.97 -15.17 -7.78
N ARG A 6 -7.14 -16.01 -8.79
CA ARG A 6 -6.74 -17.42 -8.71
C ARG A 6 -5.68 -17.67 -9.76
N LYS A 7 -4.50 -17.96 -9.32
CA LYS A 7 -3.43 -18.47 -10.16
C LYS A 7 -3.06 -19.87 -9.65
N ARG A 8 -2.67 -20.74 -10.56
CA ARG A 8 -2.30 -22.13 -10.21
C ARG A 8 -1.25 -22.13 -9.09
N GLY A 9 -1.56 -22.77 -7.96
CA GLY A 9 -0.68 -22.81 -6.79
C GLY A 9 -0.72 -21.57 -5.88
N THR A 10 -1.58 -20.58 -6.18
CA THR A 10 -1.71 -19.37 -5.37
C THR A 10 -2.99 -19.43 -4.54
N LYS A 11 -2.91 -18.97 -3.30
CA LYS A 11 -4.08 -18.82 -2.46
C LYS A 11 -5.04 -17.78 -3.02
N MET A 12 -6.31 -18.04 -2.85
CA MET A 12 -7.36 -17.09 -3.19
C MET A 12 -7.50 -16.07 -2.08
N VAL A 13 -7.27 -14.79 -2.39
CA VAL A 13 -7.49 -13.69 -1.44
C VAL A 13 -8.93 -13.22 -1.59
N LYS A 14 -9.68 -13.22 -0.49
CA LYS A 14 -11.08 -12.81 -0.50
C LYS A 14 -11.21 -11.30 -0.66
N ALA A 15 -12.22 -10.85 -1.40
CA ALA A 15 -12.51 -9.44 -1.58
C ALA A 15 -12.68 -8.70 -0.25
N GLU A 16 -13.30 -9.33 0.74
CA GLU A 16 -13.49 -8.75 2.08
C GLU A 16 -12.18 -8.45 2.80
N HIS A 17 -11.07 -9.10 2.40
CA HIS A 17 -9.74 -8.87 2.96
C HIS A 17 -8.93 -7.85 2.14
N VAL A 18 -9.41 -7.46 1.00
CA VAL A 18 -8.72 -6.56 0.06
C VAL A 18 -9.37 -5.19 0.00
N ASN A 19 -10.70 -5.16 -0.10
CA ASN A 19 -11.45 -3.91 -0.27
C ASN A 19 -11.18 -2.86 0.79
N PRO A 20 -10.99 -3.21 2.09
CA PRO A 20 -10.65 -2.19 3.08
C PRO A 20 -9.36 -1.44 2.76
N PHE A 21 -8.36 -2.11 2.21
CA PHE A 21 -7.10 -1.44 1.82
C PHE A 21 -7.31 -0.56 0.60
N ILE A 22 -8.06 -1.01 -0.40
CA ILE A 22 -8.38 -0.20 -1.59
C ILE A 22 -9.09 1.08 -1.16
N LEU A 23 -10.14 0.95 -0.36
CA LEU A 23 -10.91 2.09 0.14
C LEU A 23 -10.03 3.05 0.91
N SER A 24 -9.19 2.52 1.80
CA SER A 24 -8.35 3.34 2.68
C SER A 24 -7.29 4.11 1.91
N VAL A 25 -6.66 3.48 0.92
CA VAL A 25 -5.68 4.18 0.06
C VAL A 25 -6.34 5.33 -0.67
N CYS A 26 -7.48 5.10 -1.32
CA CYS A 26 -8.18 6.15 -2.05
C CYS A 26 -8.65 7.27 -1.14
N THR A 27 -9.23 6.94 0.02
CA THR A 27 -9.75 7.92 0.97
C THR A 27 -8.63 8.77 1.56
N VAL A 28 -7.58 8.14 2.06
CA VAL A 28 -6.48 8.85 2.74
C VAL A 28 -5.70 9.72 1.75
N VAL A 29 -5.36 9.18 0.58
CA VAL A 29 -4.62 9.97 -0.42
C VAL A 29 -5.47 11.16 -0.90
N LYS A 30 -6.77 10.99 -1.08
CA LYS A 30 -7.68 12.09 -1.42
C LYS A 30 -7.72 13.15 -0.32
N ASP A 31 -7.88 12.73 0.93
CA ASP A 31 -8.03 13.66 2.05
C ASP A 31 -6.75 14.43 2.35
N VAL A 32 -5.61 13.74 2.33
CA VAL A 32 -4.33 14.31 2.77
C VAL A 32 -3.59 14.99 1.63
N CYS A 33 -3.60 14.38 0.44
CA CYS A 33 -2.82 14.85 -0.71
C CYS A 33 -3.67 15.55 -1.77
N LYS A 34 -5.01 15.50 -1.64
CA LYS A 34 -5.94 16.05 -2.66
C LYS A 34 -5.70 15.44 -4.04
N MET A 35 -5.28 14.18 -4.07
CA MET A 35 -5.03 13.44 -5.30
C MET A 35 -6.12 12.42 -5.54
N ASP A 36 -6.63 12.37 -6.77
CA ASP A 36 -7.55 11.33 -7.21
C ASP A 36 -6.76 10.17 -7.80
N LEU A 37 -7.01 8.97 -7.30
CA LEU A 37 -6.40 7.76 -7.78
C LEU A 37 -7.40 6.96 -8.61
N LYS A 38 -6.96 6.49 -9.77
CA LYS A 38 -7.75 5.57 -10.60
C LYS A 38 -7.26 4.17 -10.35
N ILE A 39 -8.19 3.29 -9.94
CA ILE A 39 -7.85 1.89 -9.73
C ILE A 39 -7.66 1.19 -11.07
N GLY A 40 -6.58 0.44 -11.18
CA GLY A 40 -6.29 -0.38 -12.34
C GLY A 40 -6.72 -1.82 -12.14
N LYS A 41 -6.30 -2.67 -13.07
CA LYS A 41 -6.65 -4.09 -13.03
C LYS A 41 -5.78 -4.82 -12.00
N PRO A 42 -6.37 -5.47 -10.98
CA PRO A 42 -5.62 -6.30 -10.06
C PRO A 42 -4.94 -7.47 -10.75
N GLY A 43 -3.80 -7.87 -10.23
CA GLY A 43 -3.03 -8.99 -10.75
C GLY A 43 -2.17 -9.62 -9.68
N VAL A 44 -1.46 -10.67 -10.05
CA VAL A 44 -0.51 -11.33 -9.17
C VAL A 44 0.90 -10.96 -9.60
N LYS A 45 1.75 -10.63 -8.63
CA LYS A 45 3.15 -10.32 -8.89
C LYS A 45 4.02 -10.90 -7.77
N LYS A 46 5.31 -11.03 -8.07
CA LYS A 46 6.29 -11.36 -7.04
C LYS A 46 6.61 -10.13 -6.20
N GLU A 47 7.11 -10.37 -5.00
CA GLU A 47 7.54 -9.33 -4.06
C GLU A 47 8.90 -8.76 -4.49
N GLU A 48 8.92 -8.07 -5.63
CA GLU A 48 10.11 -7.45 -6.24
C GLU A 48 9.74 -6.05 -6.71
N TYR A 49 10.65 -5.09 -6.53
CA TYR A 49 10.38 -3.68 -6.78
C TYR A 49 11.56 -3.00 -7.47
N PRO A 50 11.30 -1.95 -8.30
CA PRO A 50 12.38 -1.15 -8.89
C PRO A 50 13.23 -0.48 -7.81
N ASP A 51 14.52 -0.26 -8.11
CA ASP A 51 15.48 0.28 -7.16
C ASP A 51 15.10 1.66 -6.61
N ASP A 52 14.43 2.49 -7.42
CA ASP A 52 14.03 3.85 -7.05
C ASP A 52 12.62 3.93 -6.46
N ALA A 53 11.93 2.81 -6.28
CA ALA A 53 10.61 2.80 -5.67
C ALA A 53 10.69 3.16 -4.19
N SER A 54 9.63 3.80 -3.69
CA SER A 54 9.42 4.00 -2.26
C SER A 54 8.46 2.95 -1.75
N ILE A 55 8.86 2.23 -0.70
CA ILE A 55 8.15 1.06 -0.21
C ILE A 55 7.84 1.24 1.26
N ILE A 56 6.56 1.07 1.61
CA ILE A 56 6.11 1.00 2.99
C ILE A 56 5.63 -0.43 3.25
N GLU A 57 6.24 -1.10 4.20
CA GLU A 57 5.83 -2.43 4.63
C GLU A 57 5.02 -2.35 5.92
N LEU A 58 3.85 -2.97 5.90
CA LEU A 58 2.93 -3.04 7.04
C LEU A 58 2.63 -4.52 7.31
N GLY A 59 2.84 -4.95 8.54
CA GLY A 59 2.44 -6.30 8.96
C GLY A 59 1.00 -6.30 9.44
N ILE A 60 0.28 -7.38 9.17
CA ILE A 60 -1.10 -7.60 9.64
C ILE A 60 -1.07 -8.75 10.64
N VAL A 61 -1.65 -8.53 11.82
CA VAL A 61 -1.77 -9.56 12.85
C VAL A 61 -3.19 -9.55 13.45
N GLY A 62 -3.56 -10.61 14.10
CA GLY A 62 -4.88 -10.75 14.74
C GLY A 62 -5.80 -11.64 13.93
N GLY A 63 -7.00 -11.16 13.58
CA GLY A 63 -7.99 -11.91 12.81
C GLY A 63 -7.55 -12.31 11.42
N LEU A 64 -6.56 -11.60 10.87
CA LEU A 64 -5.84 -11.97 9.65
C LEU A 64 -4.36 -11.88 9.95
N SER A 65 -3.55 -12.62 9.20
CA SER A 65 -2.09 -12.56 9.30
C SER A 65 -1.51 -12.41 7.91
N GLY A 66 -0.54 -11.53 7.76
CA GLY A 66 0.10 -11.28 6.48
C GLY A 66 0.83 -9.96 6.44
N LYS A 67 0.97 -9.41 5.25
CA LYS A 67 1.58 -8.08 5.08
C LYS A 67 0.98 -7.34 3.90
N VAL A 68 1.11 -6.02 3.97
CA VAL A 68 0.73 -5.10 2.90
C VAL A 68 1.94 -4.26 2.56
N ILE A 69 2.22 -4.16 1.27
CA ILE A 69 3.28 -3.31 0.75
C ILE A 69 2.61 -2.17 -0.03
N LEU A 70 2.91 -0.93 0.36
CA LEU A 70 2.57 0.23 -0.43
C LEU A 70 3.80 0.57 -1.27
N ASN A 71 3.68 0.42 -2.57
CA ASN A 71 4.77 0.65 -3.51
C ASN A 71 4.44 1.89 -4.35
N MET A 72 5.35 2.85 -4.37
CA MET A 72 5.16 4.10 -5.09
C MET A 72 6.30 4.31 -6.06
N GLU A 73 5.97 4.60 -7.32
CA GLU A 73 6.97 5.09 -8.26
C GLU A 73 7.57 6.40 -7.74
N HIS A 74 8.82 6.65 -8.07
CA HIS A 74 9.54 7.83 -7.56
C HIS A 74 8.80 9.15 -7.79
N PRO A 75 8.28 9.44 -9.00
CA PRO A 75 7.52 10.68 -9.19
C PRO A 75 6.24 10.76 -8.35
N ALA A 76 5.55 9.65 -8.16
CA ALA A 76 4.35 9.60 -7.32
C ALA A 76 4.69 9.86 -5.85
N ALA A 77 5.79 9.29 -5.37
CA ALA A 77 6.26 9.53 -4.00
C ALA A 77 6.61 10.99 -3.78
N LEU A 78 7.31 11.63 -4.72
CA LEU A 78 7.64 13.06 -4.64
C LEU A 78 6.40 13.94 -4.60
N GLU A 79 5.38 13.61 -5.39
CA GLU A 79 4.12 14.36 -5.41
C GLU A 79 3.39 14.24 -4.07
N ILE A 80 3.33 13.03 -3.51
CA ILE A 80 2.71 12.79 -2.20
C ILE A 80 3.43 13.60 -1.11
N ILE A 81 4.75 13.54 -1.08
CA ILE A 81 5.54 14.28 -0.09
C ILE A 81 5.31 15.78 -0.26
N SER A 82 5.33 16.28 -1.50
CA SER A 82 5.11 17.69 -1.79
C SER A 82 3.75 18.16 -1.30
N LYS A 83 2.71 17.37 -1.51
CA LYS A 83 1.36 17.69 -1.04
C LYS A 83 1.27 17.66 0.48
N MET A 84 1.87 16.66 1.13
CA MET A 84 1.84 16.56 2.59
C MET A 84 2.62 17.67 3.27
N MET A 85 3.75 18.08 2.69
CA MET A 85 4.59 19.13 3.23
C MET A 85 4.18 20.53 2.78
N MET A 86 3.22 20.63 1.86
CA MET A 86 2.72 21.88 1.29
C MET A 86 3.82 22.71 0.65
N GLN A 87 4.81 22.05 0.06
CA GLN A 87 5.91 22.70 -0.67
C GLN A 87 6.51 21.69 -1.66
N PRO A 88 7.05 22.17 -2.81
CA PRO A 88 7.69 21.27 -3.76
C PRO A 88 8.92 20.59 -3.15
N VAL A 89 9.06 19.29 -3.39
CA VAL A 89 10.28 18.54 -3.05
C VAL A 89 10.77 17.80 -4.30
N ASN A 90 12.09 17.72 -4.44
CA ASN A 90 12.73 17.10 -5.59
C ASN A 90 13.48 15.81 -5.23
N THR A 91 13.69 15.59 -3.94
CA THR A 91 14.39 14.40 -3.44
C THR A 91 13.68 13.89 -2.19
N ILE A 92 13.88 12.61 -1.90
CA ILE A 92 13.31 11.99 -0.70
C ILE A 92 14.40 11.92 0.37
N ASP A 93 14.34 12.86 1.30
CA ASP A 93 15.22 12.91 2.48
C ASP A 93 14.53 12.22 3.67
N GLU A 94 15.14 12.33 4.87
CA GLU A 94 14.58 11.72 6.08
C GLU A 94 13.19 12.27 6.42
N ILE A 95 12.96 13.56 6.19
CA ILE A 95 11.66 14.19 6.45
C ILE A 95 10.62 13.65 5.45
N GLY A 96 11.01 13.52 4.18
CA GLY A 96 10.15 12.94 3.15
C GLY A 96 9.81 11.47 3.44
N GLN A 97 10.78 10.70 3.91
CA GLN A 97 10.54 9.31 4.32
C GLN A 97 9.56 9.23 5.48
N SER A 98 9.69 10.15 6.45
CA SER A 98 8.75 10.24 7.58
C SER A 98 7.33 10.60 7.10
N ALA A 99 7.22 11.50 6.13
CA ALA A 99 5.91 11.86 5.56
C ALA A 99 5.24 10.66 4.89
N ILE A 100 5.97 9.90 4.09
CA ILE A 100 5.44 8.69 3.44
C ILE A 100 5.07 7.64 4.49
N SER A 101 5.90 7.46 5.51
CA SER A 101 5.60 6.52 6.61
C SER A 101 4.33 6.91 7.34
N GLU A 102 4.12 8.21 7.58
CA GLU A 102 2.88 8.71 8.20
C GLU A 102 1.67 8.43 7.33
N LEU A 103 1.79 8.61 6.02
CA LEU A 103 0.72 8.24 5.09
C LEU A 103 0.37 6.76 5.23
N GLY A 104 1.38 5.89 5.28
CA GLY A 104 1.20 4.46 5.50
C GLY A 104 0.48 4.16 6.81
N ASN A 105 0.84 4.86 7.87
CA ASN A 105 0.21 4.72 9.18
C ASN A 105 -1.26 5.14 9.15
N MET A 106 -1.58 6.22 8.46
CA MET A 106 -2.97 6.69 8.28
C MET A 106 -3.80 5.69 7.48
N ILE A 107 -3.24 5.14 6.42
CA ILE A 107 -3.90 4.11 5.62
C ILE A 107 -4.17 2.87 6.48
N ALA A 108 -3.17 2.45 7.26
CA ALA A 108 -3.29 1.30 8.15
C ALA A 108 -4.40 1.48 9.18
N GLY A 109 -4.44 2.65 9.83
CA GLY A 109 -5.48 2.96 10.81
C GLY A 109 -6.88 2.98 10.20
N ASN A 110 -7.02 3.57 9.03
CA ASN A 110 -8.30 3.59 8.31
C ASN A 110 -8.73 2.18 7.92
N ALA A 111 -7.81 1.37 7.39
CA ALA A 111 -8.09 -0.01 7.01
C ALA A 111 -8.54 -0.85 8.22
N ALA A 112 -7.85 -0.73 9.36
CA ALA A 112 -8.22 -1.44 10.58
C ALA A 112 -9.63 -1.07 11.04
N THR A 113 -10.02 0.19 10.92
CA THR A 113 -11.37 0.65 11.24
C THR A 113 -12.42 0.03 10.31
N VAL A 114 -12.13 -0.03 9.01
CA VAL A 114 -13.04 -0.65 8.04
C VAL A 114 -13.18 -2.15 8.31
N PHE A 115 -12.08 -2.84 8.60
CA PHE A 115 -12.12 -4.25 8.98
C PHE A 115 -12.98 -4.47 10.23
N ALA A 116 -12.81 -3.63 11.24
CA ALA A 116 -13.58 -3.74 12.47
C ALA A 116 -15.08 -3.57 12.22
N SER A 117 -15.47 -2.68 11.31
CA SER A 117 -16.89 -2.50 10.94
C SER A 117 -17.46 -3.74 10.26
N ASN A 118 -16.61 -4.61 9.72
CA ASN A 118 -16.98 -5.89 9.11
C ASN A 118 -16.72 -7.08 10.06
N ASN A 119 -16.56 -6.81 11.35
CA ASN A 119 -16.31 -7.81 12.39
C ASN A 119 -14.98 -8.58 12.23
N ILE A 120 -14.01 -7.97 11.60
CA ILE A 120 -12.65 -8.51 11.48
C ILE A 120 -11.72 -7.62 12.29
N LEU A 121 -11.21 -8.12 13.42
CA LEU A 121 -10.32 -7.36 14.28
C LEU A 121 -8.86 -7.68 13.91
N ILE A 122 -8.16 -6.67 13.44
CA ILE A 122 -6.74 -6.76 13.10
C ILE A 122 -5.96 -5.65 13.78
N ASP A 123 -4.67 -5.90 14.01
CA ASP A 123 -3.70 -4.88 14.30
C ASP A 123 -2.73 -4.78 13.13
N ILE A 124 -2.24 -3.58 12.89
CA ILE A 124 -1.25 -3.34 11.84
C ILE A 124 0.02 -2.81 12.50
N THR A 125 1.16 -3.42 12.16
CA THR A 125 2.45 -3.03 12.74
C THR A 125 2.84 -1.64 12.26
N PRO A 126 3.71 -0.93 13.01
CA PRO A 126 4.23 0.36 12.55
C PRO A 126 4.87 0.24 11.17
N PRO A 127 4.72 1.27 10.30
CA PRO A 127 5.26 1.21 8.95
C PRO A 127 6.78 1.19 8.94
N GLY A 128 7.35 0.33 8.08
CA GLY A 128 8.77 0.35 7.76
C GLY A 128 8.96 0.97 6.38
N TYR A 129 9.87 1.94 6.27
CA TYR A 129 10.21 2.55 5.00
C TYR A 129 11.47 1.92 4.40
N TYR A 130 11.41 1.63 3.10
CA TYR A 130 12.55 1.14 2.31
C TYR A 130 12.53 1.79 0.94
N ASP A 131 13.71 2.04 0.36
CA ASP A 131 13.78 2.21 -1.09
C ASP A 131 13.86 0.82 -1.76
N GLY A 132 13.58 0.75 -3.06
CA GLY A 132 13.55 -0.53 -3.76
C GLY A 132 14.87 -1.27 -3.75
N SER A 133 15.99 -0.55 -3.67
CA SER A 133 17.33 -1.15 -3.66
C SER A 133 17.66 -1.83 -2.34
N SER A 134 17.07 -1.35 -1.23
CA SER A 134 17.32 -1.90 0.10
C SER A 134 16.23 -2.87 0.56
N TYR A 135 15.10 -2.92 -0.11
CA TYR A 135 14.01 -3.82 0.27
C TYR A 135 14.33 -5.26 -0.10
N GLN A 136 14.24 -6.14 0.89
CA GLN A 136 14.44 -7.56 0.70
C GLN A 136 13.11 -8.30 0.83
N GLY A 137 12.55 -8.66 -0.31
CA GLY A 137 11.34 -9.47 -0.35
C GLY A 137 11.60 -10.91 0.03
N GLN A 138 10.55 -11.59 0.50
CA GLN A 138 10.62 -12.99 0.90
C GLN A 138 10.18 -13.94 -0.23
N GLY A 139 10.06 -13.43 -1.45
CA GLY A 139 9.67 -14.23 -2.60
C GLY A 139 8.19 -14.60 -2.64
N ASN A 140 7.35 -13.94 -1.83
CA ASN A 140 5.92 -14.20 -1.82
C ASN A 140 5.27 -13.77 -3.14
N GLN A 141 4.20 -14.48 -3.52
CA GLN A 141 3.31 -13.99 -4.55
C GLN A 141 2.28 -13.07 -3.89
N MET A 142 2.18 -11.86 -4.41
CA MET A 142 1.32 -10.82 -3.86
C MET A 142 0.14 -10.59 -4.80
N LEU A 143 -1.04 -10.33 -4.21
CA LEU A 143 -2.11 -9.72 -4.97
C LEU A 143 -1.79 -8.23 -5.08
N SER A 144 -1.61 -7.73 -6.29
CA SER A 144 -1.24 -6.33 -6.53
C SER A 144 -2.42 -5.56 -7.11
N ILE A 145 -2.79 -4.47 -6.45
CA ILE A 145 -3.82 -3.56 -6.94
C ILE A 145 -3.12 -2.26 -7.34
N PRO A 146 -3.05 -1.96 -8.65
CA PRO A 146 -2.43 -0.73 -9.10
C PRO A 146 -3.40 0.44 -9.04
N PHE A 147 -2.85 1.61 -8.75
CA PHE A 147 -3.55 2.89 -8.79
C PHE A 147 -2.72 3.85 -9.62
N CYS A 148 -3.38 4.62 -10.47
CA CYS A 148 -2.72 5.63 -11.31
C CYS A 148 -3.09 7.02 -10.85
N SER A 149 -2.09 7.90 -10.81
CA SER A 149 -2.25 9.33 -10.62
C SER A 149 -1.57 10.06 -11.78
N ASP A 150 -1.79 11.36 -11.87
CA ASP A 150 -1.10 12.19 -12.88
C ASP A 150 0.41 12.21 -12.70
N ALA A 151 0.90 11.93 -11.51
CA ALA A 151 2.34 11.95 -11.19
C ALA A 151 3.02 10.59 -11.37
N GLY A 152 2.26 9.49 -11.39
CA GLY A 152 2.81 8.14 -11.49
C GLY A 152 1.93 7.11 -10.82
N SER A 153 2.42 5.90 -10.72
CA SER A 153 1.69 4.76 -10.19
C SER A 153 2.02 4.47 -8.73
N ILE A 154 1.00 4.01 -8.04
CA ILE A 154 1.09 3.48 -6.68
C ILE A 154 0.46 2.09 -6.74
N SER A 155 1.00 1.11 -6.02
CA SER A 155 0.33 -0.17 -5.88
C SER A 155 0.18 -0.56 -4.42
N VAL A 156 -0.87 -1.31 -4.15
CA VAL A 156 -1.08 -1.97 -2.86
C VAL A 156 -0.92 -3.46 -3.11
N ASP A 157 0.10 -4.04 -2.53
CA ASP A 157 0.44 -5.43 -2.73
C ASP A 157 0.17 -6.18 -1.43
N ILE A 158 -0.67 -7.21 -1.49
CA ILE A 158 -1.21 -7.87 -0.31
C ILE A 158 -0.83 -9.34 -0.31
N PHE A 159 -0.33 -9.80 0.83
CA PHE A 159 -0.11 -11.20 1.12
C PHE A 159 -0.85 -11.56 2.40
N ILE A 160 -1.76 -12.53 2.31
CA ILE A 160 -2.48 -13.06 3.48
C ILE A 160 -2.02 -14.49 3.71
N ALA A 161 -1.46 -14.73 4.89
CA ALA A 161 -1.08 -16.06 5.32
C ALA A 161 -2.31 -16.84 5.80
N GLU A 162 -2.26 -18.15 5.72
CA GLU A 162 -3.27 -19.02 6.35
C GLU A 162 -3.11 -19.11 7.84
#